data_01d4028a619a3e725d5e6f14e2fc720f
#
_entry.id   01d4028a619a3e725d5e6f14e2fc720f
#
_cell.length_a   1.000
_cell.length_b   1.000
_cell.length_c   1.000
_cell.angle_alpha   90.00
_cell.angle_beta   90.00
_cell.angle_gamma   90.00
#
_symmetry.space_group_name_H-M   'P 1'
#
loop_
_entity.id
_entity.type
_entity.pdbx_description
1 polymer ?
#
loop_
_entity_poly.entity_id
_entity_poly.type
_entity_poly.pdbx_seq_one_letter_code
_entity_poly.pdbx_strand_id
1 'polypeptide(L)'
;MVSLNSVGLSGTKKIADIGALAIHGHRNGWGMLNRHPLLGIEFAAYQKIWRLAGVDQIHVNGIQNKFWESDDSVVRSIEACLKPMFGGFSVLPVVSSGQWGGQAPETYRRTKTTDLLYMAGGGIMAHPGGPANGVLALQQAWEGAVNGLSVEQAASQYPAFAQSVKKFGTK
;
A
#
# COMPACT_ATOMS: atom_id res chain seq x y z
N MET A 1 -3.21 10.99 9.80
CA MET A 1 -3.49 9.54 9.79
C MET A 1 -4.39 9.20 10.95
N VAL A 2 -5.41 8.38 10.73
CA VAL A 2 -6.42 7.97 11.73
C VAL A 2 -6.36 6.46 11.92
N SER A 3 -6.23 5.99 13.17
CA SER A 3 -6.31 4.57 13.53
C SER A 3 -7.77 4.13 13.56
N LEU A 4 -8.25 3.57 12.46
CA LEU A 4 -9.67 3.33 12.20
C LEU A 4 -10.37 2.52 13.31
N ASN A 5 -9.84 1.34 13.64
CA ASN A 5 -10.45 0.46 14.64
C ASN A 5 -10.37 1.01 16.08
N SER A 6 -9.44 1.95 16.35
CA SER A 6 -9.32 2.58 17.68
C SER A 6 -10.25 3.78 17.82
N VAL A 7 -10.35 4.60 16.77
CA VAL A 7 -11.19 5.81 16.76
C VAL A 7 -12.66 5.47 16.53
N GLY A 8 -12.93 4.41 15.77
CA GLY A 8 -14.28 3.98 15.41
C GLY A 8 -14.92 4.85 14.32
N LEU A 9 -16.05 4.37 13.78
CA LEU A 9 -16.75 5.01 12.66
C LEU A 9 -17.21 6.43 13.00
N SER A 10 -17.87 6.61 14.15
CA SER A 10 -18.39 7.92 14.56
C SER A 10 -17.29 8.95 14.76
N GLY A 11 -16.16 8.54 15.35
CA GLY A 11 -15.00 9.42 15.52
C GLY A 11 -14.35 9.78 14.18
N THR A 12 -14.18 8.80 13.30
CA THR A 12 -13.63 9.03 11.96
C THR A 12 -14.54 9.96 11.15
N LYS A 13 -15.85 9.75 11.18
CA LYS A 13 -16.83 10.65 10.52
C LYS A 13 -16.72 12.07 11.04
N LYS A 14 -16.63 12.29 12.36
CA LYS A 14 -16.45 13.62 12.94
C LYS A 14 -15.15 14.29 12.47
N ILE A 15 -14.06 13.54 12.35
CA ILE A 15 -12.79 14.07 11.82
C ILE A 15 -12.93 14.43 10.34
N ALA A 16 -13.59 13.59 9.55
CA ALA A 16 -13.84 13.86 8.13
C ALA A 16 -14.71 15.12 7.94
N ASP A 17 -15.72 15.33 8.78
CA ASP A 17 -16.62 16.50 8.72
C ASP A 17 -15.93 17.84 9.00
N ILE A 18 -14.75 17.82 9.65
CA ILE A 18 -13.92 19.04 9.78
C ILE A 18 -13.44 19.52 8.41
N GLY A 19 -13.23 18.61 7.45
CA GLY A 19 -12.90 18.95 6.06
C GLY A 19 -11.54 19.62 5.85
N ALA A 20 -10.66 19.64 6.86
CA ALA A 20 -9.39 20.36 6.80
C ALA A 20 -8.32 19.63 5.99
N LEU A 21 -8.30 18.31 6.04
CA LEU A 21 -7.27 17.45 5.41
C LEU A 21 -7.88 16.12 4.95
N ALA A 22 -7.27 15.51 3.94
CA ALA A 22 -7.56 14.15 3.53
C ALA A 22 -7.30 13.15 4.69
N ILE A 23 -8.21 12.19 4.86
CA ILE A 23 -8.14 11.16 5.92
C ILE A 23 -7.37 9.95 5.43
N HIS A 24 -6.16 9.77 5.98
CA HIS A 24 -5.37 8.56 5.80
C HIS A 24 -5.75 7.53 6.86
N GLY A 25 -6.50 6.50 6.46
CA GLY A 25 -7.02 5.46 7.33
C GLY A 25 -6.05 4.31 7.55
N HIS A 26 -5.58 4.13 8.78
CA HIS A 26 -4.76 2.99 9.18
C HIS A 26 -5.63 1.89 9.78
N ARG A 27 -5.65 0.70 9.17
CA ARG A 27 -6.44 -0.46 9.62
C ARG A 27 -5.75 -1.27 10.73
N ASN A 28 -5.21 -0.59 11.74
CA ASN A 28 -4.61 -1.25 12.90
C ASN A 28 -5.55 -2.31 13.51
N GLY A 29 -5.00 -3.45 13.90
CA GLY A 29 -5.81 -4.55 14.43
C GLY A 29 -6.62 -5.34 13.38
N TRP A 30 -6.44 -5.08 12.08
CA TRP A 30 -7.14 -5.79 11.00
C TRP A 30 -7.07 -7.32 11.12
N GLY A 31 -5.92 -7.87 11.54
CA GLY A 31 -5.76 -9.30 11.75
C GLY A 31 -6.74 -9.90 12.77
N MET A 32 -7.25 -9.10 13.69
CA MET A 32 -8.31 -9.53 14.62
C MET A 32 -9.63 -9.82 13.89
N LEU A 33 -9.87 -9.14 12.78
CA LEU A 33 -11.13 -9.21 12.03
C LEU A 33 -11.12 -10.22 10.88
N ASN A 34 -9.97 -10.79 10.49
CA ASN A 34 -9.95 -11.65 9.31
C ASN A 34 -8.88 -12.75 9.28
N ARG A 35 -8.20 -13.03 10.41
CA ARG A 35 -7.24 -14.15 10.48
C ARG A 35 -7.92 -15.52 10.49
N HIS A 36 -9.09 -15.61 11.08
CA HIS A 36 -9.81 -16.86 11.16
C HIS A 36 -10.52 -17.15 9.82
N PRO A 37 -10.38 -18.37 9.26
CA PRO A 37 -10.90 -18.67 7.93
C PRO A 37 -12.44 -18.64 7.81
N LEU A 38 -13.14 -18.83 8.94
CA LEU A 38 -14.61 -18.90 8.98
C LEU A 38 -15.26 -17.71 9.70
N LEU A 39 -14.49 -16.83 10.33
CA LEU A 39 -15.01 -15.71 11.12
C LEU A 39 -14.27 -14.43 10.76
N GLY A 40 -15.05 -13.41 10.42
CA GLY A 40 -14.46 -12.11 10.14
C GLY A 40 -15.23 -11.31 9.10
N ILE A 41 -14.55 -10.37 8.52
CA ILE A 41 -15.09 -9.47 7.49
C ILE A 41 -14.11 -9.39 6.30
N GLU A 42 -14.62 -9.54 5.10
CA GLU A 42 -13.84 -9.31 3.87
C GLU A 42 -13.44 -7.84 3.75
N PHE A 43 -12.18 -7.60 3.36
CA PHE A 43 -11.67 -6.24 3.22
C PHE A 43 -12.48 -5.40 2.21
N ALA A 44 -12.98 -6.03 1.16
CA ALA A 44 -13.83 -5.37 0.17
C ALA A 44 -15.13 -4.80 0.77
N ALA A 45 -15.65 -5.40 1.83
CA ALA A 45 -16.79 -4.86 2.59
C ALA A 45 -16.33 -3.83 3.64
N TYR A 46 -15.27 -4.15 4.39
CA TYR A 46 -14.71 -3.29 5.43
C TYR A 46 -14.34 -1.89 4.89
N GLN A 47 -13.63 -1.80 3.79
CA GLN A 47 -13.21 -0.51 3.23
C GLN A 47 -14.40 0.36 2.80
N LYS A 48 -15.51 -0.23 2.36
CA LYS A 48 -16.72 0.53 1.97
C LYS A 48 -17.32 1.29 3.15
N ILE A 49 -17.34 0.68 4.33
CA ILE A 49 -17.85 1.32 5.56
C ILE A 49 -17.02 2.56 5.88
N TRP A 50 -15.70 2.45 5.78
CA TRP A 50 -14.80 3.57 6.06
C TRP A 50 -14.83 4.66 4.99
N ARG A 51 -15.05 4.29 3.72
CA ARG A 51 -15.29 5.26 2.64
C ARG A 51 -16.52 6.11 2.93
N LEU A 52 -17.61 5.48 3.38
CA LEU A 52 -18.82 6.20 3.79
C LEU A 52 -18.60 7.10 5.01
N ALA A 53 -17.65 6.77 5.86
CA ALA A 53 -17.24 7.63 6.97
C ALA A 53 -16.31 8.79 6.55
N GLY A 54 -15.90 8.86 5.27
CA GLY A 54 -15.07 9.95 4.74
C GLY A 54 -13.56 9.67 4.73
N VAL A 55 -13.15 8.39 4.68
CA VAL A 55 -11.74 8.02 4.51
C VAL A 55 -11.34 8.13 3.05
N ASP A 56 -10.26 8.88 2.77
CA ASP A 56 -9.74 9.15 1.42
C ASP A 56 -8.63 8.18 1.00
N GLN A 57 -7.88 7.64 1.96
CA GLN A 57 -6.77 6.71 1.74
C GLN A 57 -6.84 5.60 2.79
N ILE A 58 -6.62 4.32 2.39
CA ILE A 58 -6.70 3.20 3.33
C ILE A 58 -5.61 2.16 3.10
N HIS A 59 -4.97 1.69 4.18
CA HIS A 59 -3.96 0.64 4.12
C HIS A 59 -4.52 -0.69 3.62
N VAL A 60 -3.80 -1.33 2.69
CA VAL A 60 -4.16 -2.62 2.07
C VAL A 60 -3.08 -3.71 2.22
N ASN A 61 -1.97 -3.45 2.89
CA ASN A 61 -0.71 -4.18 2.80
C ASN A 61 -0.08 -4.09 1.39
N GLY A 62 0.89 -4.92 1.10
CA GLY A 62 1.57 -4.97 -0.20
C GLY A 62 1.88 -6.40 -0.62
N ILE A 63 2.40 -6.55 -1.82
CA ILE A 63 2.86 -7.84 -2.35
C ILE A 63 4.06 -8.31 -1.53
N GLN A 64 4.14 -9.60 -1.24
CA GLN A 64 5.18 -10.19 -0.39
C GLN A 64 5.34 -9.46 0.95
N ASN A 65 4.21 -9.10 1.56
CA ASN A 65 4.22 -8.34 2.80
C ASN A 65 4.73 -9.17 3.98
N LYS A 66 5.10 -8.48 5.06
CA LYS A 66 5.62 -9.09 6.28
C LYS A 66 4.57 -9.74 7.19
N PHE A 67 3.31 -9.72 6.80
CA PHE A 67 2.21 -10.29 7.55
C PHE A 67 1.72 -11.61 6.91
N TRP A 68 0.64 -12.15 7.41
CA TRP A 68 0.03 -13.41 6.99
C TRP A 68 -0.86 -13.28 5.73
N GLU A 69 -1.23 -12.06 5.32
CA GLU A 69 -2.14 -11.83 4.20
C GLU A 69 -1.51 -12.23 2.86
N SER A 70 -2.23 -13.02 2.08
CA SER A 70 -1.75 -13.46 0.77
C SER A 70 -1.72 -12.33 -0.25
N ASP A 71 -0.83 -12.44 -1.22
CA ASP A 71 -0.72 -11.46 -2.32
C ASP A 71 -2.02 -11.32 -3.11
N ASP A 72 -2.77 -12.42 -3.31
CA ASP A 72 -4.08 -12.39 -3.98
C ASP A 72 -5.11 -11.57 -3.19
N SER A 73 -5.09 -11.67 -1.86
CA SER A 73 -5.94 -10.85 -1.00
C SER A 73 -5.58 -9.37 -1.10
N VAL A 74 -4.28 -9.06 -1.14
CA VAL A 74 -3.80 -7.68 -1.31
C VAL A 74 -4.24 -7.10 -2.65
N VAL A 75 -4.10 -7.84 -3.75
CA VAL A 75 -4.54 -7.40 -5.09
C VAL A 75 -6.04 -7.12 -5.10
N ARG A 76 -6.87 -8.07 -4.60
CA ARG A 76 -8.32 -7.85 -4.49
C ARG A 76 -8.65 -6.62 -3.63
N SER A 77 -7.88 -6.36 -2.59
CA SER A 77 -8.06 -5.19 -1.72
C SER A 77 -7.76 -3.88 -2.45
N ILE A 78 -6.70 -3.83 -3.26
CA ILE A 78 -6.35 -2.68 -4.11
C ILE A 78 -7.48 -2.41 -5.11
N GLU A 79 -7.89 -3.43 -5.85
CA GLU A 79 -8.98 -3.34 -6.85
C GLU A 79 -10.30 -2.85 -6.21
N ALA A 80 -10.64 -3.39 -5.03
CA ALA A 80 -11.84 -3.00 -4.31
C ALA A 80 -11.82 -1.52 -3.86
N CYS A 81 -10.64 -0.99 -3.52
CA CYS A 81 -10.48 0.44 -3.20
C CYS A 81 -10.72 1.33 -4.40
N LEU A 82 -10.17 0.96 -5.56
CA LEU A 82 -10.25 1.75 -6.78
C LEU A 82 -11.61 1.65 -7.47
N LYS A 83 -12.37 0.60 -7.19
CA LYS A 83 -13.70 0.42 -7.77
C LYS A 83 -14.67 1.52 -7.29
N PRO A 84 -15.28 2.31 -8.19
CA PRO A 84 -16.24 3.34 -7.82
C PRO A 84 -17.42 2.78 -7.03
N MET A 85 -17.93 3.58 -6.09
CA MET A 85 -19.10 3.28 -5.27
C MET A 85 -20.03 4.50 -5.28
N PHE A 86 -21.34 4.30 -5.40
CA PHE A 86 -22.34 5.37 -5.40
C PHE A 86 -22.02 6.56 -6.31
N GLY A 87 -21.63 6.29 -7.54
CA GLY A 87 -21.41 7.33 -8.56
C GLY A 87 -20.08 8.08 -8.48
N GLY A 88 -19.10 7.58 -7.72
CA GLY A 88 -17.77 8.19 -7.75
C GLY A 88 -16.90 8.08 -6.51
N PHE A 89 -17.42 7.58 -5.41
CA PHE A 89 -16.61 7.37 -4.21
C PHE A 89 -15.57 6.27 -4.45
N SER A 90 -14.30 6.65 -4.59
CA SER A 90 -13.16 5.76 -4.55
C SER A 90 -12.28 6.11 -3.36
N VAL A 91 -11.42 5.22 -2.93
CA VAL A 91 -10.43 5.44 -1.88
C VAL A 91 -9.06 5.03 -2.40
N LEU A 92 -8.04 5.85 -2.15
CA LEU A 92 -6.68 5.54 -2.59
C LEU A 92 -6.12 4.38 -1.77
N PRO A 93 -5.75 3.24 -2.38
CA PRO A 93 -5.12 2.15 -1.65
C PRO A 93 -3.70 2.53 -1.22
N VAL A 94 -3.36 2.26 0.05
CA VAL A 94 -2.03 2.50 0.60
C VAL A 94 -1.30 1.17 0.73
N VAL A 95 -0.41 0.90 -0.19
CA VAL A 95 0.46 -0.28 -0.20
C VAL A 95 1.59 -0.09 0.80
N SER A 96 1.75 -1.04 1.72
CA SER A 96 2.68 -0.92 2.85
C SER A 96 3.17 -2.29 3.34
N SER A 97 3.69 -2.37 4.58
CA SER A 97 3.99 -3.64 5.27
C SER A 97 5.24 -4.36 4.76
N GLY A 98 6.38 -3.69 4.89
CA GLY A 98 7.69 -4.25 4.55
C GLY A 98 8.09 -4.07 3.10
N GLN A 99 7.47 -3.11 2.42
CA GLN A 99 7.77 -2.80 1.04
C GLN A 99 9.13 -2.14 0.84
N TRP A 100 9.72 -2.41 -0.31
CA TRP A 100 10.88 -1.72 -0.90
C TRP A 100 10.75 -1.78 -2.43
N GLY A 101 11.64 -1.20 -3.19
CA GLY A 101 11.54 -1.12 -4.65
C GLY A 101 11.40 -2.46 -5.39
N GLY A 102 11.92 -3.56 -4.82
CA GLY A 102 11.89 -4.87 -5.48
C GLY A 102 10.49 -5.47 -5.67
N GLN A 103 9.49 -5.05 -4.88
CA GLN A 103 8.11 -5.50 -5.10
C GLN A 103 7.32 -4.62 -6.10
N ALA A 104 7.87 -3.49 -6.55
CA ALA A 104 7.17 -2.60 -7.49
C ALA A 104 6.82 -3.28 -8.82
N PRO A 105 7.71 -4.05 -9.48
CA PRO A 105 7.39 -4.74 -10.74
C PRO A 105 6.23 -5.72 -10.58
N GLU A 106 6.22 -6.55 -9.55
CA GLU A 106 5.15 -7.51 -9.32
C GLU A 106 3.83 -6.81 -8.92
N THR A 107 3.91 -5.75 -8.11
CA THR A 107 2.75 -4.94 -7.77
C THR A 107 2.11 -4.37 -9.04
N TYR A 108 2.89 -3.72 -9.90
CA TYR A 108 2.38 -3.14 -11.15
C TYR A 108 1.89 -4.22 -12.12
N ARG A 109 2.63 -5.32 -12.27
CA ARG A 109 2.23 -6.44 -13.14
C ARG A 109 0.85 -6.98 -12.79
N ARG A 110 0.53 -7.08 -11.51
CA ARG A 110 -0.74 -7.65 -11.02
C ARG A 110 -1.88 -6.65 -10.97
N THR A 111 -1.61 -5.40 -10.63
CA THR A 111 -2.65 -4.38 -10.43
C THR A 111 -2.89 -3.51 -11.66
N LYS A 112 -1.91 -3.41 -12.55
CA LYS A 112 -1.93 -2.57 -13.77
C LYS A 112 -2.27 -1.10 -13.50
N THR A 113 -1.97 -0.60 -12.30
CA THR A 113 -2.24 0.77 -11.91
C THR A 113 -1.08 1.40 -11.15
N THR A 114 -0.98 2.71 -11.24
CA THR A 114 -0.16 3.58 -10.41
C THR A 114 -1.00 4.43 -9.45
N ASP A 115 -2.33 4.26 -9.47
CA ASP A 115 -3.26 4.96 -8.57
C ASP A 115 -3.23 4.33 -7.18
N LEU A 116 -2.09 4.48 -6.51
CA LEU A 116 -1.85 3.96 -5.17
C LEU A 116 -0.78 4.79 -4.45
N LEU A 117 -0.82 4.79 -3.13
CA LEU A 117 0.25 5.33 -2.29
C LEU A 117 1.18 4.17 -1.88
N TYR A 118 2.45 4.22 -2.28
CA TYR A 118 3.42 3.17 -1.96
C TYR A 118 4.33 3.57 -0.80
N MET A 119 4.14 2.94 0.36
CA MET A 119 4.86 3.25 1.60
C MET A 119 5.98 2.23 1.87
N ALA A 120 7.20 2.64 1.65
CA ALA A 120 8.40 1.82 1.83
C ALA A 120 9.33 2.40 2.91
N GLY A 121 8.80 2.66 4.11
CA GLY A 121 9.54 3.32 5.18
C GLY A 121 10.90 2.67 5.47
N GLY A 122 10.95 1.35 5.69
CA GLY A 122 12.20 0.62 5.89
C GLY A 122 13.09 0.62 4.64
N GLY A 123 12.50 0.46 3.46
CA GLY A 123 13.22 0.49 2.18
C GLY A 123 13.89 1.84 1.89
N ILE A 124 13.26 2.93 2.32
CA ILE A 124 13.80 4.29 2.19
C ILE A 124 14.85 4.57 3.27
N MET A 125 14.47 4.41 4.54
CA MET A 125 15.31 4.83 5.67
C MET A 125 16.57 3.99 5.85
N ALA A 126 16.54 2.71 5.48
CA ALA A 126 17.68 1.81 5.58
C ALA A 126 18.47 1.66 4.27
N HIS A 127 18.25 2.55 3.29
CA HIS A 127 19.02 2.54 2.05
C HIS A 127 20.51 2.82 2.32
N PRO A 128 21.46 2.07 1.69
CA PRO A 128 22.90 2.26 1.93
C PRO A 128 23.41 3.68 1.67
N GLY A 129 22.85 4.37 0.69
CA GLY A 129 23.15 5.77 0.34
C GLY A 129 22.33 6.81 1.10
N GLY A 130 21.64 6.41 2.18
CA GLY A 130 20.78 7.29 2.99
C GLY A 130 19.38 7.49 2.42
N PRO A 131 18.49 8.19 3.16
CA PRO A 131 17.07 8.31 2.82
C PRO A 131 16.78 8.97 1.46
N ALA A 132 17.57 9.97 1.06
CA ALA A 132 17.40 10.63 -0.24
C ALA A 132 17.59 9.64 -1.40
N ASN A 133 18.64 8.81 -1.34
CA ASN A 133 18.86 7.75 -2.31
C ASN A 133 17.80 6.62 -2.18
N GLY A 134 17.25 6.40 -1.00
CA GLY A 134 16.14 5.48 -0.79
C GLY A 134 14.87 5.92 -1.54
N VAL A 135 14.54 7.20 -1.52
CA VAL A 135 13.45 7.77 -2.32
C VAL A 135 13.73 7.64 -3.81
N LEU A 136 14.94 8.02 -4.24
CA LEU A 136 15.36 7.90 -5.65
C LEU A 136 15.29 6.43 -6.13
N ALA A 137 15.78 5.50 -5.32
CA ALA A 137 15.70 4.06 -5.63
C ALA A 137 14.25 3.57 -5.81
N LEU A 138 13.34 4.08 -4.99
CA LEU A 138 11.92 3.74 -5.12
C LEU A 138 11.29 4.30 -6.39
N GLN A 139 11.62 5.56 -6.75
CA GLN A 139 11.19 6.17 -8.02
C GLN A 139 11.71 5.36 -9.21
N GLN A 140 12.99 5.02 -9.23
CA GLN A 140 13.63 4.20 -10.27
C GLN A 140 13.00 2.81 -10.38
N ALA A 141 12.66 2.17 -9.26
CA ALA A 141 11.98 0.88 -9.25
C ALA A 141 10.60 0.95 -9.90
N TRP A 142 9.81 1.98 -9.61
CA TRP A 142 8.50 2.19 -10.20
C TRP A 142 8.58 2.60 -11.67
N GLU A 143 9.56 3.42 -12.06
CA GLU A 143 9.83 3.74 -13.46
C GLU A 143 10.15 2.46 -14.26
N GLY A 144 11.05 1.62 -13.74
CA GLY A 144 11.35 0.32 -14.32
C GLY A 144 10.12 -0.58 -14.43
N ALA A 145 9.30 -0.65 -13.37
CA ALA A 145 8.09 -1.46 -13.33
C ALA A 145 7.06 -1.03 -14.41
N VAL A 146 6.82 0.26 -14.55
CA VAL A 146 5.89 0.82 -15.56
C VAL A 146 6.41 0.57 -16.98
N ASN A 147 7.73 0.62 -17.18
CA ASN A 147 8.39 0.31 -18.46
C ASN A 147 8.55 -1.20 -18.73
N GLY A 148 8.03 -2.06 -17.85
CA GLY A 148 8.03 -3.51 -18.03
C GLY A 148 9.39 -4.18 -17.80
N LEU A 149 10.32 -3.50 -17.11
CA LEU A 149 11.63 -4.06 -16.77
C LEU A 149 11.52 -5.05 -15.60
N SER A 150 12.34 -6.11 -15.64
CA SER A 150 12.57 -6.94 -14.46
C SER A 150 13.37 -6.20 -13.38
N VAL A 151 13.40 -6.73 -12.16
CA VAL A 151 14.23 -6.17 -11.08
C VAL A 151 15.70 -6.07 -11.50
N GLU A 152 16.23 -7.10 -12.16
CA GLU A 152 17.62 -7.17 -12.63
C GLU A 152 17.89 -6.16 -13.74
N GLN A 153 16.97 -6.04 -14.71
CA GLN A 153 17.08 -5.08 -15.81
C GLN A 153 17.03 -3.64 -15.29
N ALA A 154 16.10 -3.34 -14.37
CA ALA A 154 16.03 -2.01 -13.76
C ALA A 154 17.27 -1.72 -12.91
N ALA A 155 17.77 -2.69 -12.13
CA ALA A 155 18.99 -2.53 -11.34
C ALA A 155 20.24 -2.28 -12.21
N SER A 156 20.30 -2.84 -13.41
CA SER A 156 21.42 -2.56 -14.34
C SER A 156 21.43 -1.13 -14.90
N GLN A 157 20.26 -0.48 -14.94
CA GLN A 157 20.08 0.87 -15.48
C GLN A 157 20.08 1.96 -14.39
N TYR A 158 19.63 1.62 -13.18
CA TYR A 158 19.34 2.58 -12.11
C TYR A 158 20.25 2.38 -10.88
N PRO A 159 21.29 3.19 -10.69
CA PRO A 159 22.30 2.97 -9.65
C PRO A 159 21.75 2.97 -8.21
N ALA A 160 20.81 3.84 -7.87
CA ALA A 160 20.23 3.87 -6.53
C ALA A 160 19.36 2.62 -6.28
N PHE A 161 18.60 2.18 -7.28
CA PHE A 161 17.84 0.95 -7.19
C PHE A 161 18.74 -0.29 -7.08
N ALA A 162 19.87 -0.33 -7.81
CA ALA A 162 20.86 -1.41 -7.69
C ALA A 162 21.37 -1.58 -6.26
N GLN A 163 21.62 -0.47 -5.54
CA GLN A 163 22.01 -0.53 -4.13
C GLN A 163 20.89 -1.11 -3.24
N SER A 164 19.64 -0.77 -3.51
CA SER A 164 18.48 -1.36 -2.82
C SER A 164 18.38 -2.86 -3.07
N VAL A 165 18.55 -3.31 -4.32
CA VAL A 165 18.54 -4.73 -4.68
C VAL A 165 19.64 -5.49 -3.94
N LYS A 166 20.86 -4.95 -3.92
CA LYS A 166 21.97 -5.55 -3.17
C LYS A 166 21.69 -5.66 -1.67
N LYS A 167 20.98 -4.68 -1.10
CA LYS A 167 20.69 -4.62 0.35
C LYS A 167 19.50 -5.50 0.75
N PHE A 168 18.43 -5.49 -0.03
CA PHE A 168 17.13 -6.08 0.36
C PHE A 168 16.76 -7.33 -0.45
N GLY A 169 17.39 -7.56 -1.59
CA GLY A 169 17.06 -8.65 -2.52
C GLY A 169 17.58 -10.04 -2.13
N THR A 170 18.38 -10.15 -1.10
CA THR A 170 19.03 -11.41 -0.63
C THR A 170 18.21 -12.12 0.47
N LYS A 171 16.90 -12.12 0.39
CA LYS A 171 16.06 -12.89 1.32
C LYS A 171 15.55 -14.16 0.67
#